data_3a4f37929fe5dd23c7a4a2206cf482ee
#
_entry.id   3a4f37929fe5dd23c7a4a2206cf482ee
#
_cell.length_a   1.000
_cell.length_b   1.000
_cell.length_c   1.000
_cell.angle_alpha   90.00
_cell.angle_beta   90.00
_cell.angle_gamma   90.00
#
_symmetry.space_group_name_H-M   'P 1'
#
loop_
_entity.id
_entity.type
_entity.pdbx_description
1 polymer ?
#
loop_
_entity_poly.entity_id
_entity_poly.type
_entity_poly.pdbx_seq_one_letter_code
_entity_poly.pdbx_strand_id
1 'polypeptide(L)'
;VQMQAGQNVYDAFVNDSDLIGTHWRYGQAVNLTEWMSGEGSDVTSPTLDLEDFIGTEFTTGPDGNLYQLPDQQFANLYWFRYDWFNDEKNKADFQEAYGYELGVPVNWSAYEDIAEFFTGRDLSHLGVEGEVYGNMDYGKKDPSLGWRYTDAWMSMAGMGDVGEPNGLPVDEWGIRVNENSQPVGACVDRGGATNSPAAVYAVDKAIEWLQKYSPPSAAGMTFSEAGPIPGQGNIAQQMFWYTAFTAATVTPDLPVMNEDGTPKWRMAPSPHGAYWEEGMKLGYQDAGSWTLLDSTPLKRRQAAWLYAQFTVSKSVSLQKTLVGLTPIRESDLDSPEMQARSAELGGLVEFYRSPAREAWTPTGVNIADYPKLAKLWWPNIADAMSGERTAQQAMDKLAESQDRAMAVMERNYTVKNCPPRIASDDDAKGRDWWLAQPGAPKPKLKNEKPPGKTIRYEDLLARWEEAR
;
A
#
# COMPACT_ATOMS: atom_id res chain seq x y z
N VAL A 1 -21.33 1.06 -10.26
CA VAL A 1 -22.74 1.26 -10.65
C VAL A 1 -22.90 1.22 -12.16
N GLN A 2 -22.17 2.06 -12.94
CA GLN A 2 -22.29 2.11 -14.41
C GLN A 2 -22.01 0.76 -15.07
N MET A 3 -20.91 0.09 -14.73
CA MET A 3 -20.54 -1.20 -15.28
C MET A 3 -21.61 -2.27 -14.98
N GLN A 4 -22.13 -2.29 -13.75
CA GLN A 4 -23.20 -3.23 -13.36
C GLN A 4 -24.52 -2.96 -14.05
N ALA A 5 -24.80 -1.70 -14.43
CA ALA A 5 -26.01 -1.31 -15.14
C ALA A 5 -25.92 -1.48 -16.66
N GLY A 6 -24.77 -1.85 -17.20
CA GLY A 6 -24.53 -1.94 -18.65
C GLY A 6 -24.69 -0.60 -19.40
N GLN A 7 -24.55 0.52 -18.68
CA GLN A 7 -24.65 1.86 -19.23
C GLN A 7 -23.27 2.46 -19.42
N ASN A 8 -22.98 2.96 -20.62
CA ASN A 8 -21.71 3.58 -20.95
C ASN A 8 -21.81 5.09 -20.99
N VAL A 9 -21.72 5.73 -19.83
CA VAL A 9 -21.49 7.18 -19.73
C VAL A 9 -20.04 7.48 -20.04
N TYR A 10 -19.12 6.63 -19.56
CA TYR A 10 -17.68 6.68 -19.84
C TYR A 10 -17.23 5.41 -20.57
N ASP A 11 -16.17 5.50 -21.35
CA ASP A 11 -15.64 4.40 -22.20
C ASP A 11 -14.50 3.63 -21.55
N ALA A 12 -13.73 4.30 -20.70
CA ALA A 12 -12.65 3.76 -19.93
C ALA A 12 -12.48 4.55 -18.63
N PHE A 13 -11.72 3.99 -17.71
CA PHE A 13 -11.35 4.63 -16.45
C PHE A 13 -9.85 4.44 -16.18
N VAL A 14 -9.25 5.39 -15.47
CA VAL A 14 -8.09 5.11 -14.65
C VAL A 14 -8.62 4.71 -13.28
N ASN A 15 -8.42 3.46 -12.92
CA ASN A 15 -8.84 2.86 -11.66
C ASN A 15 -7.64 2.35 -10.91
N ASP A 16 -7.79 2.25 -9.61
CA ASP A 16 -6.83 1.57 -8.76
C ASP A 16 -6.86 0.05 -8.98
N SER A 17 -5.73 -0.62 -8.82
CA SER A 17 -5.60 -2.06 -9.06
C SER A 17 -6.40 -2.89 -8.05
N ASP A 18 -6.74 -2.35 -6.88
CA ASP A 18 -7.64 -2.97 -5.92
C ASP A 18 -9.06 -3.22 -6.46
N LEU A 19 -9.42 -2.53 -7.54
CA LEU A 19 -10.67 -2.77 -8.27
C LEU A 19 -10.57 -3.86 -9.35
N ILE A 20 -9.37 -4.33 -9.71
CA ILE A 20 -9.23 -5.38 -10.74
C ILE A 20 -9.93 -6.67 -10.30
N GLY A 21 -9.76 -7.07 -9.05
CA GLY A 21 -10.43 -8.23 -8.49
C GLY A 21 -11.94 -8.15 -8.65
N THR A 22 -12.53 -6.97 -8.42
CA THR A 22 -13.95 -6.73 -8.62
C THR A 22 -14.35 -6.78 -10.10
N HIS A 23 -13.67 -6.04 -10.97
CA HIS A 23 -14.01 -5.92 -12.38
C HIS A 23 -13.84 -7.24 -13.12
N TRP A 24 -12.75 -7.94 -12.86
CA TRP A 24 -12.48 -9.28 -13.41
C TRP A 24 -13.51 -10.31 -12.91
N ARG A 25 -13.79 -10.34 -11.61
CA ARG A 25 -14.74 -11.30 -11.03
C ARG A 25 -16.17 -11.11 -11.54
N TYR A 26 -16.56 -9.88 -11.83
CA TYR A 26 -17.86 -9.60 -12.45
C TYR A 26 -17.86 -9.75 -13.97
N GLY A 27 -16.70 -9.97 -14.60
CA GLY A 27 -16.56 -10.09 -16.06
C GLY A 27 -16.94 -8.80 -16.79
N GLN A 28 -16.46 -7.67 -16.30
CA GLN A 28 -16.82 -6.33 -16.80
C GLN A 28 -15.64 -5.59 -17.44
N ALA A 29 -14.40 -6.00 -17.13
CA ALA A 29 -13.20 -5.46 -17.74
C ALA A 29 -12.82 -6.27 -19.00
N VAL A 30 -12.28 -5.59 -19.99
CA VAL A 30 -11.71 -6.21 -21.19
C VAL A 30 -10.44 -6.95 -20.80
N ASN A 31 -10.28 -8.19 -21.23
CA ASN A 31 -9.03 -8.92 -21.20
C ASN A 31 -8.07 -8.27 -22.20
N LEU A 32 -7.09 -7.50 -21.74
CA LEU A 32 -6.16 -6.77 -22.61
C LEU A 32 -5.21 -7.70 -23.34
N THR A 33 -4.87 -8.87 -22.78
CA THR A 33 -4.05 -9.88 -23.47
C THR A 33 -4.73 -10.38 -24.73
N GLU A 34 -6.02 -10.72 -24.64
CA GLU A 34 -6.82 -11.13 -25.80
C GLU A 34 -7.16 -9.95 -26.71
N TRP A 35 -7.42 -8.79 -26.15
CA TRP A 35 -7.72 -7.56 -26.89
C TRP A 35 -6.60 -7.19 -27.86
N MET A 36 -5.36 -7.17 -27.40
CA MET A 36 -4.21 -6.79 -28.21
C MET A 36 -3.93 -7.74 -29.35
N SER A 37 -4.30 -9.01 -29.22
CA SER A 37 -4.14 -10.01 -30.28
C SER A 37 -5.40 -10.21 -31.14
N GLY A 38 -6.55 -9.68 -30.69
CA GLY A 38 -7.86 -9.81 -31.32
C GLY A 38 -8.43 -8.50 -31.88
N GLU A 39 -9.58 -8.06 -31.36
CA GLU A 39 -10.34 -6.89 -31.86
C GLU A 39 -9.58 -5.55 -31.74
N GLY A 40 -8.58 -5.47 -30.88
CA GLY A 40 -7.73 -4.31 -30.67
C GLY A 40 -6.42 -4.35 -31.43
N SER A 41 -6.11 -5.43 -32.17
CA SER A 41 -4.80 -5.62 -32.81
C SER A 41 -4.43 -4.50 -33.78
N ASP A 42 -5.38 -4.03 -34.60
CA ASP A 42 -5.17 -2.96 -35.57
C ASP A 42 -4.89 -1.58 -34.95
N VAL A 43 -5.24 -1.41 -33.67
CA VAL A 43 -5.07 -0.15 -32.91
C VAL A 43 -4.10 -0.31 -31.74
N THR A 44 -3.45 -1.45 -31.62
CA THR A 44 -2.39 -1.65 -30.65
C THR A 44 -1.05 -1.24 -31.22
N SER A 45 -0.38 -0.30 -30.57
CA SER A 45 0.91 0.19 -31.01
C SER A 45 1.98 -0.92 -30.95
N PRO A 46 2.74 -1.15 -32.01
CA PRO A 46 3.88 -2.09 -31.97
C PRO A 46 5.00 -1.62 -31.04
N THR A 47 4.97 -0.37 -30.59
CA THR A 47 5.94 0.23 -29.66
C THR A 47 5.39 0.38 -28.26
N LEU A 48 4.28 -0.30 -27.92
CA LEU A 48 3.70 -0.26 -26.56
C LEU A 48 4.67 -0.81 -25.52
N ASP A 49 5.44 -1.86 -25.90
CA ASP A 49 6.53 -2.41 -25.09
C ASP A 49 6.08 -2.73 -23.64
N LEU A 50 5.34 -3.83 -23.50
CA LEU A 50 4.80 -4.24 -22.19
C LEU A 50 5.90 -4.69 -21.21
N GLU A 51 7.04 -5.17 -21.71
CA GLU A 51 8.16 -5.62 -20.88
C GLU A 51 8.89 -4.46 -20.21
N ASP A 52 8.76 -3.24 -20.75
CA ASP A 52 9.30 -2.02 -20.16
C ASP A 52 8.47 -1.46 -19.01
N PHE A 53 7.24 -1.98 -18.79
CA PHE A 53 6.40 -1.52 -17.67
C PHE A 53 6.85 -2.13 -16.35
N ILE A 54 6.87 -1.29 -15.33
CA ILE A 54 7.02 -1.66 -13.93
C ILE A 54 5.62 -1.96 -13.37
N GLY A 55 5.47 -3.08 -12.65
CA GLY A 55 4.25 -3.38 -11.91
C GLY A 55 3.08 -3.90 -12.76
N THR A 56 3.36 -4.58 -13.88
CA THR A 56 2.31 -5.29 -14.64
C THR A 56 1.64 -6.39 -13.83
N GLU A 57 2.34 -6.95 -12.84
CA GLU A 57 1.78 -7.90 -11.87
C GLU A 57 0.61 -7.31 -11.06
N PHE A 58 0.62 -6.00 -10.79
CA PHE A 58 -0.48 -5.31 -10.09
C PHE A 58 -1.74 -5.17 -10.94
N THR A 59 -1.65 -5.37 -12.23
CA THR A 59 -2.72 -5.20 -13.21
C THR A 59 -3.09 -6.48 -13.95
N THR A 60 -2.54 -7.61 -13.48
CA THR A 60 -2.78 -8.95 -13.98
C THR A 60 -3.80 -9.67 -13.09
N GLY A 61 -4.79 -10.29 -13.71
CA GLY A 61 -5.80 -11.07 -13.01
C GLY A 61 -5.28 -12.44 -12.54
N PRO A 62 -6.02 -13.14 -11.66
CA PRO A 62 -5.67 -14.48 -11.19
C PRO A 62 -5.57 -15.55 -12.28
N ASP A 63 -6.10 -15.26 -13.47
CA ASP A 63 -6.00 -16.12 -14.67
C ASP A 63 -4.72 -15.87 -15.50
N GLY A 64 -3.84 -14.98 -15.02
CA GLY A 64 -2.58 -14.63 -15.68
C GLY A 64 -2.72 -13.65 -16.85
N ASN A 65 -3.90 -13.11 -17.09
CA ASN A 65 -4.13 -12.13 -18.16
C ASN A 65 -4.07 -10.69 -17.64
N LEU A 66 -3.59 -9.78 -18.49
CA LEU A 66 -3.59 -8.35 -18.22
C LEU A 66 -5.00 -7.78 -18.40
N TYR A 67 -5.49 -7.03 -17.42
CA TYR A 67 -6.81 -6.37 -17.44
C TYR A 67 -6.75 -4.85 -17.36
N GLN A 68 -5.62 -4.32 -16.93
CA GLN A 68 -5.40 -2.89 -16.86
C GLN A 68 -4.02 -2.55 -17.44
N LEU A 69 -3.88 -1.35 -18.00
CA LEU A 69 -2.60 -0.82 -18.48
C LEU A 69 -2.05 0.17 -17.44
N PRO A 70 -0.89 -0.09 -16.83
CA PRO A 70 -0.35 0.75 -15.76
C PRO A 70 -0.20 2.21 -16.19
N ASP A 71 -0.63 3.15 -15.34
CA ASP A 71 -0.50 4.60 -15.54
C ASP A 71 0.20 5.31 -14.37
N GLN A 72 0.01 4.81 -13.14
CA GLN A 72 0.65 5.29 -11.92
C GLN A 72 0.83 4.13 -10.93
N GLN A 73 1.72 4.31 -9.95
CA GLN A 73 1.92 3.37 -8.85
C GLN A 73 1.83 4.08 -7.51
N PHE A 74 1.28 3.42 -6.50
CA PHE A 74 0.99 3.99 -5.19
C PHE A 74 1.59 3.14 -4.07
N ALA A 75 2.92 2.98 -4.07
CA ALA A 75 3.59 2.31 -2.97
C ALA A 75 3.48 3.14 -1.69
N ASN A 76 3.08 2.50 -0.59
CA ASN A 76 3.13 3.09 0.73
C ASN A 76 4.54 2.92 1.28
N LEU A 77 5.23 4.02 1.53
CA LEU A 77 6.65 4.06 1.83
C LEU A 77 6.90 4.78 3.15
N TYR A 78 8.04 4.47 3.74
CA TYR A 78 8.54 5.19 4.90
C TYR A 78 9.28 6.46 4.48
N TRP A 79 8.95 7.58 5.12
CA TRP A 79 9.55 8.90 4.92
C TRP A 79 10.11 9.41 6.22
N PHE A 80 11.29 10.02 6.19
CA PHE A 80 11.97 10.53 7.37
C PHE A 80 12.79 11.78 7.09
N ARG A 81 13.01 12.58 8.11
CA ARG A 81 13.84 13.78 8.08
C ARG A 81 15.31 13.38 8.13
N TYR A 82 15.92 13.28 6.95
CA TYR A 82 17.31 12.88 6.79
C TYR A 82 18.28 13.83 7.50
N ASP A 83 18.01 15.13 7.49
CA ASP A 83 18.79 16.15 8.22
C ASP A 83 18.78 15.92 9.74
N TRP A 84 17.63 15.53 10.33
CA TRP A 84 17.52 15.24 11.75
C TRP A 84 18.19 13.91 12.13
N PHE A 85 18.10 12.91 11.25
CA PHE A 85 18.70 11.60 11.46
C PHE A 85 20.22 11.64 11.34
N ASN A 86 20.77 12.59 10.58
CA ASN A 86 22.20 12.77 10.39
C ASN A 86 22.83 13.78 11.35
N ASP A 87 22.04 14.45 12.17
CA ASP A 87 22.59 15.35 13.20
C ASP A 87 23.35 14.54 14.28
N GLU A 88 24.60 14.94 14.55
CA GLU A 88 25.47 14.20 15.46
C GLU A 88 24.96 14.17 16.91
N LYS A 89 24.27 15.23 17.35
CA LYS A 89 23.65 15.27 18.67
C LYS A 89 22.47 14.30 18.75
N ASN A 90 21.62 14.29 17.74
CA ASN A 90 20.49 13.35 17.69
C ASN A 90 20.97 11.90 17.65
N LYS A 91 22.01 11.57 16.88
CA LYS A 91 22.61 10.23 16.86
C LYS A 91 23.15 9.80 18.23
N ALA A 92 23.91 10.69 18.88
CA ALA A 92 24.47 10.39 20.20
C ALA A 92 23.39 10.18 21.27
N ASP A 93 22.43 11.09 21.34
CA ASP A 93 21.34 11.04 22.31
C ASP A 93 20.43 9.82 22.08
N PHE A 94 20.15 9.45 20.83
CA PHE A 94 19.36 8.27 20.49
C PHE A 94 20.10 6.98 20.88
N GLN A 95 21.39 6.88 20.56
CA GLN A 95 22.23 5.75 20.93
C GLN A 95 22.30 5.57 22.45
N GLU A 96 22.38 6.68 23.21
CA GLU A 96 22.36 6.65 24.68
C GLU A 96 21.00 6.15 25.20
N ALA A 97 19.89 6.62 24.60
CA ALA A 97 18.54 6.31 25.07
C ALA A 97 18.08 4.86 24.75
N TYR A 98 18.40 4.38 23.54
CA TYR A 98 17.86 3.12 23.02
C TYR A 98 18.91 2.02 22.82
N GLY A 99 20.20 2.32 22.87
CA GLY A 99 21.29 1.35 22.80
C GLY A 99 21.64 0.87 21.38
N TYR A 100 21.10 1.51 20.33
CA TYR A 100 21.43 1.24 18.92
C TYR A 100 21.42 2.55 18.11
N GLU A 101 21.99 2.54 16.91
CA GLU A 101 22.16 3.73 16.09
C GLU A 101 20.82 4.26 15.53
N LEU A 102 20.69 5.59 15.47
CA LEU A 102 19.60 6.26 14.76
C LEU A 102 19.78 6.05 13.25
N GLY A 103 18.77 5.53 12.59
CA GLY A 103 18.78 5.24 11.16
C GLY A 103 17.39 4.86 10.64
N VAL A 104 17.32 4.39 9.40
CA VAL A 104 16.09 3.89 8.79
C VAL A 104 15.58 2.67 9.58
N PRO A 105 14.35 2.70 10.10
CA PRO A 105 13.80 1.57 10.86
C PRO A 105 13.59 0.35 9.97
N VAL A 106 14.14 -0.79 10.38
CA VAL A 106 13.91 -2.09 9.74
C VAL A 106 12.64 -2.73 10.28
N ASN A 107 12.29 -2.44 11.53
CA ASN A 107 11.10 -2.95 12.18
C ASN A 107 10.29 -1.86 12.89
N TRP A 108 9.05 -2.17 13.22
CA TRP A 108 8.16 -1.21 13.89
C TRP A 108 8.61 -0.83 15.30
N SER A 109 9.40 -1.66 15.98
CA SER A 109 9.96 -1.27 17.27
C SER A 109 10.89 -0.06 17.13
N ALA A 110 11.76 -0.07 16.10
CA ALA A 110 12.59 1.08 15.82
C ALA A 110 11.78 2.30 15.34
N TYR A 111 10.72 2.07 14.53
CA TYR A 111 9.80 3.14 14.15
C TYR A 111 9.16 3.82 15.37
N GLU A 112 8.71 3.03 16.34
CA GLU A 112 8.13 3.54 17.60
C GLU A 112 9.18 4.28 18.45
N ASP A 113 10.37 3.71 18.62
CA ASP A 113 11.45 4.34 19.39
C ASP A 113 11.87 5.70 18.78
N ILE A 114 11.91 5.78 17.43
CA ILE A 114 12.18 7.05 16.71
C ILE A 114 11.05 8.05 16.91
N ALA A 115 9.80 7.59 16.82
CA ALA A 115 8.64 8.45 17.07
C ALA A 115 8.64 9.03 18.48
N GLU A 116 8.91 8.19 19.48
CA GLU A 116 9.04 8.61 20.88
C GLU A 116 10.20 9.62 21.06
N PHE A 117 11.36 9.32 20.50
CA PHE A 117 12.56 10.13 20.63
C PHE A 117 12.38 11.56 20.12
N PHE A 118 11.71 11.74 18.99
CA PHE A 118 11.52 13.05 18.41
C PHE A 118 10.31 13.82 18.98
N THR A 119 9.33 13.15 19.57
CA THR A 119 8.14 13.82 20.11
C THR A 119 8.52 14.76 21.27
N GLY A 120 8.24 16.05 21.10
CA GLY A 120 8.55 17.09 22.09
C GLY A 120 10.06 17.43 22.19
N ARG A 121 10.90 16.93 21.29
CA ARG A 121 12.34 17.20 21.30
C ARG A 121 12.63 18.64 20.88
N ASP A 122 13.54 19.29 21.60
CA ASP A 122 14.10 20.60 21.20
C ASP A 122 15.09 20.41 20.05
N LEU A 123 14.71 20.93 18.88
CA LEU A 123 15.51 20.95 17.66
C LEU A 123 15.84 22.39 17.21
N SER A 124 15.82 23.35 18.13
CA SER A 124 16.12 24.77 17.84
C SER A 124 17.52 24.97 17.25
N HIS A 125 18.49 24.08 17.61
CA HIS A 125 19.84 24.10 17.04
C HIS A 125 19.86 23.72 15.53
N LEU A 126 18.78 23.11 15.00
CA LEU A 126 18.57 22.84 13.59
C LEU A 126 17.60 23.83 12.93
N GLY A 127 17.26 24.92 13.64
CA GLY A 127 16.34 25.95 13.15
C GLY A 127 14.86 25.51 13.12
N VAL A 128 14.48 24.47 13.86
CA VAL A 128 13.09 24.04 13.98
C VAL A 128 12.43 24.84 15.11
N GLU A 129 11.32 25.49 14.76
CA GLU A 129 10.52 26.26 15.72
C GLU A 129 9.21 25.51 16.05
N GLY A 130 8.76 25.67 17.31
CA GLY A 130 7.51 25.10 17.79
C GLY A 130 7.63 23.65 18.26
N GLU A 131 6.48 23.01 18.41
CA GLU A 131 6.39 21.63 18.91
C GLU A 131 6.73 20.63 17.81
N VAL A 132 7.60 19.69 18.15
CA VAL A 132 8.05 18.61 17.24
C VAL A 132 7.27 17.34 17.55
N TYR A 133 6.83 16.67 16.50
CA TYR A 133 6.12 15.40 16.57
C TYR A 133 6.94 14.30 15.89
N GLY A 134 6.97 13.16 16.54
CA GLY A 134 7.74 12.01 16.04
C GLY A 134 7.13 11.37 14.82
N ASN A 135 5.80 11.49 14.64
CA ASN A 135 5.05 10.85 13.59
C ASN A 135 3.94 11.75 13.05
N MET A 136 3.51 11.52 11.82
CA MET A 136 2.26 12.06 11.27
C MET A 136 1.40 10.91 10.75
N ASP A 137 0.14 10.91 11.15
CA ASP A 137 -0.86 9.99 10.67
C ASP A 137 -2.23 10.68 10.62
N TYR A 138 -3.31 9.93 10.38
CA TYR A 138 -4.68 10.47 10.36
C TYR A 138 -5.67 9.43 10.90
N GLY A 139 -6.74 9.91 11.54
CA GLY A 139 -7.68 9.05 12.28
C GLY A 139 -9.16 9.38 12.10
N LYS A 140 -9.51 10.32 11.22
CA LYS A 140 -10.90 10.69 10.98
C LYS A 140 -11.73 9.53 10.47
N LYS A 141 -12.96 9.40 10.94
CA LYS A 141 -13.95 8.43 10.44
C LYS A 141 -14.32 8.74 8.99
N ASP A 142 -13.52 8.28 8.06
CA ASP A 142 -13.54 8.58 6.63
C ASP A 142 -13.05 7.35 5.83
N PRO A 143 -13.50 7.14 4.58
CA PRO A 143 -13.04 6.01 3.76
C PRO A 143 -11.52 5.85 3.66
N SER A 144 -10.74 6.94 3.67
CA SER A 144 -9.28 6.90 3.61
C SER A 144 -8.62 6.17 4.78
N LEU A 145 -9.30 6.08 5.94
CA LEU A 145 -8.84 5.30 7.09
C LEU A 145 -8.77 3.80 6.77
N GLY A 146 -9.64 3.30 5.90
CA GLY A 146 -9.58 1.93 5.41
C GLY A 146 -8.30 1.66 4.62
N TRP A 147 -7.93 2.51 3.69
CA TRP A 147 -6.70 2.38 2.90
C TRP A 147 -5.46 2.40 3.79
N ARG A 148 -5.41 3.37 4.72
CA ARG A 148 -4.29 3.47 5.66
C ARG A 148 -4.07 2.18 6.43
N TYR A 149 -5.14 1.53 6.78
CA TYR A 149 -5.11 0.31 7.54
C TYR A 149 -4.65 -0.90 6.69
N THR A 150 -5.28 -1.11 5.53
CA THR A 150 -4.99 -2.26 4.66
C THR A 150 -3.63 -2.18 3.99
N ASP A 151 -3.29 -1.05 3.41
CA ASP A 151 -2.10 -0.90 2.57
C ASP A 151 -0.80 -0.78 3.38
N ALA A 152 -0.90 -0.39 4.65
CA ALA A 152 0.26 -0.18 5.48
C ALA A 152 0.28 -1.05 6.73
N TRP A 153 -0.59 -0.73 7.70
CA TRP A 153 -0.46 -1.26 9.05
C TRP A 153 -0.63 -2.78 9.12
N MET A 154 -1.62 -3.34 8.43
CA MET A 154 -1.86 -4.78 8.47
C MET A 154 -0.77 -5.56 7.72
N SER A 155 -0.39 -5.12 6.53
CA SER A 155 0.66 -5.78 5.75
C SER A 155 2.03 -5.68 6.42
N MET A 156 2.40 -4.50 6.95
CA MET A 156 3.66 -4.34 7.69
C MET A 156 3.70 -5.13 8.99
N ALA A 157 2.55 -5.40 9.61
CA ALA A 157 2.48 -6.30 10.77
C ALA A 157 2.67 -7.77 10.41
N GLY A 158 2.62 -8.14 9.12
CA GLY A 158 2.68 -9.52 8.66
C GLY A 158 1.36 -10.26 8.76
N MET A 159 0.24 -9.55 8.67
CA MET A 159 -1.09 -10.17 8.75
C MET A 159 -1.41 -11.03 7.53
N GLY A 160 -1.07 -10.54 6.35
CA GLY A 160 -1.36 -11.19 5.09
C GLY A 160 -0.12 -11.37 4.23
N ASP A 161 -0.17 -12.35 3.35
CA ASP A 161 0.82 -12.52 2.29
C ASP A 161 0.24 -13.38 1.18
N VAL A 162 0.53 -13.05 -0.07
CA VAL A 162 0.02 -13.75 -1.24
C VAL A 162 0.88 -14.99 -1.52
N GLY A 163 0.71 -16.03 -0.69
CA GLY A 163 1.23 -17.37 -0.91
C GLY A 163 2.59 -17.67 -0.28
N GLU A 164 3.57 -16.81 -0.38
CA GLU A 164 4.94 -17.06 0.10
C GLU A 164 5.25 -16.27 1.39
N PRO A 165 5.91 -16.88 2.38
CA PRO A 165 6.26 -18.32 2.51
C PRO A 165 5.14 -19.13 3.16
N ASN A 166 3.99 -18.56 3.43
CA ASN A 166 2.98 -19.09 4.33
C ASN A 166 1.99 -20.09 3.70
N GLY A 167 2.13 -20.42 2.43
CA GLY A 167 1.26 -21.38 1.74
C GLY A 167 0.02 -20.74 1.11
N LEU A 168 -1.19 -21.22 1.43
CA LEU A 168 -2.43 -20.70 0.86
C LEU A 168 -2.60 -19.20 1.14
N PRO A 169 -2.89 -18.38 0.12
CA PRO A 169 -2.87 -16.92 0.26
C PRO A 169 -3.91 -16.41 1.24
N VAL A 170 -3.46 -15.49 2.08
CA VAL A 170 -4.30 -14.56 2.84
C VAL A 170 -3.90 -13.17 2.38
N ASP A 171 -4.82 -12.42 1.79
CA ASP A 171 -4.52 -11.10 1.25
C ASP A 171 -4.38 -10.02 2.33
N GLU A 172 -4.09 -8.79 1.91
CA GLU A 172 -3.96 -7.61 2.77
C GLU A 172 -5.23 -7.27 3.55
N TRP A 173 -6.37 -7.80 3.10
CA TRP A 173 -7.67 -7.64 3.75
C TRP A 173 -7.97 -8.74 4.79
N GLY A 174 -7.06 -9.69 4.91
CA GLY A 174 -7.23 -10.84 5.77
C GLY A 174 -8.16 -11.91 5.18
N ILE A 175 -8.45 -11.85 3.90
CA ILE A 175 -9.33 -12.80 3.22
C ILE A 175 -8.49 -13.96 2.68
N ARG A 176 -8.76 -15.17 3.15
CA ARG A 176 -8.15 -16.37 2.58
C ARG A 176 -8.83 -16.74 1.25
N VAL A 177 -8.00 -17.08 0.27
CA VAL A 177 -8.45 -17.71 -0.97
C VAL A 177 -7.95 -19.15 -1.05
N ASN A 178 -8.68 -20.01 -1.77
CA ASN A 178 -8.26 -21.38 -2.08
C ASN A 178 -7.41 -21.42 -3.36
N GLU A 179 -6.98 -22.62 -3.75
CA GLU A 179 -6.19 -22.85 -4.96
C GLU A 179 -6.87 -22.43 -6.27
N ASN A 180 -8.18 -22.23 -6.24
CA ASN A 180 -8.95 -21.74 -7.38
C ASN A 180 -9.22 -20.23 -7.31
N SER A 181 -8.47 -19.48 -6.49
CA SER A 181 -8.63 -18.03 -6.27
C SER A 181 -10.04 -17.64 -5.79
N GLN A 182 -10.76 -18.56 -5.10
CA GLN A 182 -12.07 -18.31 -4.53
C GLN A 182 -11.92 -17.86 -3.07
N PRO A 183 -12.49 -16.73 -2.67
CA PRO A 183 -12.52 -16.31 -1.26
C PRO A 183 -13.29 -17.30 -0.39
N VAL A 184 -12.68 -17.75 0.70
CA VAL A 184 -13.25 -18.77 1.60
C VAL A 184 -13.49 -18.26 3.02
N GLY A 185 -12.91 -17.17 3.43
CA GLY A 185 -13.18 -16.57 4.73
C GLY A 185 -12.28 -15.40 5.10
N ALA A 186 -12.80 -14.50 5.91
CA ALA A 186 -12.08 -13.40 6.55
C ALA A 186 -11.80 -13.69 8.03
N CYS A 187 -12.72 -14.36 8.72
CA CYS A 187 -12.52 -14.78 10.12
C CYS A 187 -11.44 -15.85 10.25
N VAL A 188 -10.69 -15.79 11.35
CA VAL A 188 -9.71 -16.83 11.73
C VAL A 188 -10.36 -18.22 11.79
N ASP A 189 -11.61 -18.31 12.23
CA ASP A 189 -12.38 -19.56 12.30
C ASP A 189 -12.66 -20.17 10.93
N ARG A 190 -12.50 -19.41 9.85
CA ARG A 190 -12.64 -19.83 8.45
C ARG A 190 -11.33 -19.75 7.66
N GLY A 191 -10.22 -19.64 8.36
CA GLY A 191 -8.89 -19.60 7.77
C GLY A 191 -8.42 -18.22 7.34
N GLY A 192 -9.23 -17.17 7.48
CA GLY A 192 -8.83 -15.79 7.26
C GLY A 192 -7.93 -15.23 8.37
N ALA A 193 -7.57 -13.97 8.28
CA ALA A 193 -6.69 -13.29 9.21
C ALA A 193 -7.19 -11.91 9.65
N THR A 194 -8.37 -11.47 9.22
CA THR A 194 -8.88 -10.11 9.53
C THR A 194 -8.96 -9.84 11.03
N ASN A 195 -9.30 -10.82 11.85
CA ASN A 195 -9.32 -10.71 13.31
C ASN A 195 -8.17 -11.49 13.98
N SER A 196 -7.07 -11.67 13.27
CA SER A 196 -5.88 -12.35 13.80
C SER A 196 -5.12 -11.50 14.83
N PRO A 197 -4.24 -12.11 15.63
CA PRO A 197 -3.37 -11.37 16.55
C PRO A 197 -2.56 -10.27 15.89
N ALA A 198 -2.06 -10.49 14.66
CA ALA A 198 -1.32 -9.49 13.91
C ALA A 198 -2.19 -8.29 13.50
N ALA A 199 -3.41 -8.53 13.04
CA ALA A 199 -4.36 -7.47 12.68
C ALA A 199 -4.76 -6.63 13.90
N VAL A 200 -5.05 -7.25 15.02
CA VAL A 200 -5.37 -6.56 16.29
C VAL A 200 -4.17 -5.73 16.78
N TYR A 201 -2.97 -6.31 16.73
CA TYR A 201 -1.73 -5.61 17.07
C TYR A 201 -1.53 -4.35 16.21
N ALA A 202 -1.76 -4.46 14.90
CA ALA A 202 -1.61 -3.33 13.98
C ALA A 202 -2.59 -2.19 14.32
N VAL A 203 -3.86 -2.50 14.63
CA VAL A 203 -4.85 -1.49 15.05
C VAL A 203 -4.45 -0.84 16.37
N ASP A 204 -4.07 -1.64 17.37
CA ASP A 204 -3.66 -1.12 18.68
C ASP A 204 -2.47 -0.17 18.54
N LYS A 205 -1.46 -0.54 17.74
CA LYS A 205 -0.28 0.30 17.49
C LYS A 205 -0.61 1.56 16.69
N ALA A 206 -1.44 1.47 15.67
CA ALA A 206 -1.87 2.64 14.90
C ALA A 206 -2.57 3.67 15.80
N ILE A 207 -3.45 3.21 16.70
CA ILE A 207 -4.14 4.07 17.68
C ILE A 207 -3.14 4.70 18.65
N GLU A 208 -2.26 3.88 19.23
CA GLU A 208 -1.26 4.32 20.21
C GLU A 208 -0.34 5.40 19.61
N TRP A 209 0.18 5.16 18.43
CA TRP A 209 1.13 6.08 17.78
C TRP A 209 0.47 7.38 17.32
N LEU A 210 -0.78 7.30 16.81
CA LEU A 210 -1.56 8.48 16.48
C LEU A 210 -1.78 9.38 17.71
N GLN A 211 -2.07 8.79 18.87
CA GLN A 211 -2.36 9.52 20.10
C GLN A 211 -1.11 10.08 20.78
N LYS A 212 0.01 9.34 20.73
CA LYS A 212 1.22 9.68 21.47
C LYS A 212 2.19 10.55 20.68
N TYR A 213 2.32 10.33 19.38
CA TYR A 213 3.44 10.83 18.59
C TYR A 213 3.04 11.73 17.42
N SER A 214 1.76 11.83 17.11
CA SER A 214 1.24 12.72 16.06
C SER A 214 0.66 14.00 16.65
N PRO A 215 0.55 15.08 15.86
CA PRO A 215 -0.15 16.29 16.29
C PRO A 215 -1.56 15.95 16.79
N PRO A 216 -2.05 16.59 17.88
CA PRO A 216 -3.39 16.29 18.43
C PRO A 216 -4.53 16.42 17.42
N SER A 217 -4.38 17.28 16.40
CA SER A 217 -5.33 17.45 15.31
C SER A 217 -5.40 16.27 14.34
N ALA A 218 -4.38 15.42 14.29
CA ALA A 218 -4.26 14.30 13.35
C ALA A 218 -5.41 13.28 13.47
N ALA A 219 -5.90 13.06 14.70
CA ALA A 219 -7.04 12.18 14.95
C ALA A 219 -8.35 12.63 14.24
N GLY A 220 -8.46 13.92 13.92
CA GLY A 220 -9.59 14.51 13.20
C GLY A 220 -9.34 14.75 11.71
N MET A 221 -8.20 14.33 11.16
CA MET A 221 -7.81 14.56 9.78
C MET A 221 -8.10 13.36 8.88
N THR A 222 -8.43 13.65 7.63
CA THR A 222 -8.44 12.70 6.51
C THR A 222 -7.04 12.58 5.90
N PHE A 223 -6.86 11.64 4.98
CA PHE A 223 -5.67 11.51 4.13
C PHE A 223 -5.24 12.86 3.51
N SER A 224 -6.18 13.55 2.86
CA SER A 224 -5.87 14.80 2.14
C SER A 224 -5.51 15.95 3.09
N GLU A 225 -6.03 15.95 4.32
CA GLU A 225 -5.72 16.97 5.33
C GLU A 225 -4.36 16.70 6.00
N ALA A 226 -4.00 15.43 6.18
CA ALA A 226 -2.74 15.02 6.82
C ALA A 226 -1.50 15.18 5.89
N GLY A 227 -1.68 14.92 4.59
CA GLY A 227 -0.57 14.89 3.61
C GLY A 227 0.32 16.13 3.59
N PRO A 228 -0.19 17.37 3.64
CA PRO A 228 0.62 18.58 3.63
C PRO A 228 1.36 18.88 4.95
N ILE A 229 0.99 18.26 6.06
CA ILE A 229 1.52 18.61 7.39
C ILE A 229 3.05 18.42 7.51
N PRO A 230 3.66 17.34 7.00
CA PRO A 230 5.11 17.17 7.05
C PRO A 230 5.90 18.29 6.38
N GLY A 231 5.31 18.94 5.37
CA GLY A 231 5.89 20.11 4.70
C GLY A 231 6.09 21.34 5.62
N GLN A 232 5.40 21.39 6.75
CA GLN A 232 5.56 22.47 7.74
C GLN A 232 6.86 22.39 8.54
N GLY A 233 7.57 21.25 8.49
CA GLY A 233 8.93 21.12 9.00
C GLY A 233 9.08 20.59 10.43
N ASN A 234 7.99 20.26 11.11
CA ASN A 234 8.00 19.84 12.52
C ASN A 234 7.64 18.35 12.75
N ILE A 235 7.66 17.52 11.71
CA ILE A 235 7.42 16.08 11.75
C ILE A 235 8.73 15.32 11.48
N ALA A 236 9.02 14.28 12.26
CA ALA A 236 10.24 13.48 12.09
C ALA A 236 10.12 12.40 11.03
N GLN A 237 8.98 11.68 11.00
CA GLN A 237 8.75 10.56 10.09
C GLN A 237 7.27 10.40 9.75
N GLN A 238 7.01 9.68 8.65
CA GLN A 238 5.65 9.34 8.22
C GLN A 238 5.66 8.10 7.32
N MET A 239 4.61 7.28 7.43
CA MET A 239 4.26 6.30 6.41
C MET A 239 3.24 6.93 5.47
N PHE A 240 3.55 7.03 4.18
CA PHE A 240 2.64 7.68 3.24
C PHE A 240 2.89 7.28 1.79
N TRP A 241 1.87 7.45 0.93
CA TRP A 241 2.00 7.17 -0.50
C TRP A 241 2.85 8.22 -1.20
N TYR A 242 3.74 7.76 -2.07
CA TYR A 242 4.73 8.58 -2.74
C TYR A 242 4.13 9.85 -3.39
N THR A 243 3.17 9.70 -4.28
CA THR A 243 2.60 10.82 -5.04
C THR A 243 1.95 11.89 -4.17
N ALA A 244 1.30 11.48 -3.09
CA ALA A 244 0.68 12.42 -2.16
C ALA A 244 1.71 13.11 -1.26
N PHE A 245 2.79 12.40 -0.90
CA PHE A 245 3.85 12.96 -0.06
C PHE A 245 4.71 13.96 -0.83
N THR A 246 5.19 13.61 -2.01
CA THR A 246 6.09 14.47 -2.79
C THR A 246 5.46 15.79 -3.19
N ALA A 247 4.20 15.80 -3.57
CA ALA A 247 3.47 17.02 -3.91
C ALA A 247 3.47 18.06 -2.77
N ALA A 248 3.54 17.60 -1.52
CA ALA A 248 3.49 18.46 -0.34
C ALA A 248 4.88 18.80 0.24
N THR A 249 5.91 17.98 -0.03
CA THR A 249 7.20 18.06 0.67
C THR A 249 8.37 18.44 -0.22
N VAL A 250 8.25 18.41 -1.55
CA VAL A 250 9.27 18.85 -2.50
C VAL A 250 8.90 20.17 -3.20
N THR A 251 7.89 20.87 -2.71
CA THR A 251 7.52 22.19 -3.21
C THR A 251 8.59 23.21 -2.80
N PRO A 252 9.11 24.03 -3.72
CA PRO A 252 10.05 25.10 -3.40
C PRO A 252 9.57 26.00 -2.27
N ASP A 253 10.52 26.57 -1.53
CA ASP A 253 10.28 27.50 -0.41
C ASP A 253 9.65 26.88 0.86
N LEU A 254 9.45 25.57 0.92
CA LEU A 254 9.04 24.93 2.17
C LEU A 254 10.22 24.79 3.16
N PRO A 255 9.97 24.81 4.49
CA PRO A 255 11.00 24.61 5.52
C PRO A 255 11.78 23.29 5.39
N VAL A 256 11.21 22.35 4.67
CA VAL A 256 11.76 20.99 4.44
C VAL A 256 12.62 20.90 3.17
N MET A 257 12.93 22.03 2.53
CA MET A 257 13.85 22.11 1.40
C MET A 257 15.20 22.68 1.84
N ASN A 258 16.27 22.20 1.23
CA ASN A 258 17.60 22.78 1.32
C ASN A 258 17.74 23.96 0.35
N GLU A 259 18.73 24.81 0.57
CA GLU A 259 19.00 25.96 -0.30
C GLU A 259 19.37 25.56 -1.74
N ASP A 260 19.91 24.36 -1.92
CA ASP A 260 20.27 23.79 -3.23
C ASP A 260 19.07 23.15 -3.98
N GLY A 261 17.87 23.24 -3.40
CA GLY A 261 16.66 22.67 -3.99
C GLY A 261 16.43 21.18 -3.72
N THR A 262 17.29 20.53 -2.93
CA THR A 262 17.07 19.13 -2.53
C THR A 262 16.16 19.03 -1.31
N PRO A 263 15.31 17.98 -1.19
CA PRO A 263 14.48 17.81 -0.01
C PRO A 263 15.29 17.34 1.21
N LYS A 264 14.88 17.79 2.39
CA LYS A 264 15.38 17.27 3.68
C LYS A 264 14.78 15.88 4.01
N TRP A 265 13.74 15.49 3.32
CA TRP A 265 13.12 14.17 3.42
C TRP A 265 13.82 13.14 2.55
N ARG A 266 13.84 11.90 3.03
CA ARG A 266 14.23 10.73 2.24
C ARG A 266 13.20 9.65 2.40
N MET A 267 13.10 8.77 1.40
CA MET A 267 12.25 7.61 1.44
C MET A 267 13.06 6.33 1.67
N ALA A 268 12.39 5.36 2.26
CA ALA A 268 12.91 4.02 2.47
C ALA A 268 11.77 2.99 2.41
N PRO A 269 12.07 1.68 2.38
CA PRO A 269 11.07 0.66 2.51
C PRO A 269 10.31 0.76 3.83
N SER A 270 9.06 0.31 3.82
CA SER A 270 8.26 0.16 5.04
C SER A 270 8.93 -0.79 6.03
N PRO A 271 8.92 -0.49 7.34
CA PRO A 271 9.40 -1.42 8.36
C PRO A 271 8.43 -2.59 8.50
N HIS A 272 8.94 -3.75 8.87
CA HIS A 272 8.10 -4.91 9.15
C HIS A 272 7.73 -5.03 10.64
N GLY A 273 6.57 -5.65 10.92
CA GLY A 273 6.06 -5.83 12.28
C GLY A 273 6.51 -7.10 12.98
N ALA A 274 5.99 -7.29 14.21
CA ALA A 274 6.36 -8.39 15.09
C ALA A 274 5.96 -9.79 14.56
N TYR A 275 5.00 -9.84 13.66
CA TYR A 275 4.50 -11.09 13.05
C TYR A 275 5.09 -11.40 11.68
N TRP A 276 5.87 -10.46 11.14
CA TRP A 276 6.53 -10.64 9.85
C TRP A 276 7.66 -11.67 9.93
N GLU A 277 7.79 -12.46 8.88
CA GLU A 277 8.87 -13.42 8.69
C GLU A 277 9.59 -13.18 7.36
N GLU A 278 10.85 -13.57 7.29
CA GLU A 278 11.62 -13.49 6.06
C GLU A 278 10.90 -14.24 4.92
N GLY A 279 10.85 -13.60 3.75
CA GLY A 279 10.08 -14.07 2.58
C GLY A 279 8.68 -13.50 2.48
N MET A 280 8.11 -12.91 3.54
CA MET A 280 6.86 -12.14 3.44
C MET A 280 7.11 -10.81 2.73
N LYS A 281 6.05 -10.26 2.12
CA LYS A 281 6.08 -8.92 1.55
C LYS A 281 6.16 -7.86 2.65
N LEU A 282 6.75 -6.71 2.32
CA LEU A 282 6.83 -5.56 3.23
C LEU A 282 5.55 -4.71 3.21
N GLY A 283 4.77 -4.82 2.16
CA GLY A 283 3.52 -4.09 2.03
C GLY A 283 2.78 -4.45 0.77
N TYR A 284 1.65 -3.82 0.59
CA TYR A 284 0.83 -3.91 -0.61
C TYR A 284 0.92 -2.61 -1.38
N GLN A 285 0.81 -2.72 -2.70
CA GLN A 285 0.89 -1.59 -3.60
C GLN A 285 -0.31 -1.60 -4.53
N ASP A 286 -0.85 -0.42 -4.75
CA ASP A 286 -1.86 -0.17 -5.75
C ASP A 286 -1.24 0.45 -7.01
N ALA A 287 -1.93 0.31 -8.15
CA ALA A 287 -1.54 0.91 -9.41
C ALA A 287 -2.75 1.54 -10.08
N GLY A 288 -2.75 2.85 -10.20
CA GLY A 288 -3.73 3.57 -11.02
C GLY A 288 -3.54 3.18 -12.48
N SER A 289 -4.55 2.57 -13.10
CA SER A 289 -4.39 1.91 -14.39
C SER A 289 -5.59 2.07 -15.29
N TRP A 290 -5.36 2.12 -16.61
CA TRP A 290 -6.41 2.20 -17.61
C TRP A 290 -7.19 0.90 -17.70
N THR A 291 -8.48 0.96 -17.43
CA THR A 291 -9.43 -0.14 -17.58
C THR A 291 -10.38 0.14 -18.73
N LEU A 292 -10.43 -0.75 -19.72
CA LEU A 292 -11.43 -0.73 -20.78
C LEU A 292 -12.67 -1.52 -20.35
N LEU A 293 -13.85 -1.04 -20.72
CA LEU A 293 -15.12 -1.69 -20.39
C LEU A 293 -15.58 -2.64 -21.49
N ASP A 294 -15.95 -3.85 -21.11
CA ASP A 294 -16.50 -4.82 -22.05
C ASP A 294 -17.81 -4.35 -22.69
N SER A 295 -18.63 -3.58 -21.97
CA SER A 295 -19.87 -3.00 -22.47
C SER A 295 -19.69 -1.83 -23.44
N THR A 296 -18.46 -1.29 -23.62
CA THR A 296 -18.19 -0.19 -24.55
C THR A 296 -18.23 -0.66 -26.00
N PRO A 297 -18.96 0.01 -26.91
CA PRO A 297 -18.97 -0.34 -28.33
C PRO A 297 -17.57 -0.33 -28.94
N LEU A 298 -17.29 -1.28 -29.84
CA LEU A 298 -15.96 -1.56 -30.38
C LEU A 298 -15.18 -0.30 -30.83
N LYS A 299 -15.78 0.55 -31.65
CA LYS A 299 -15.10 1.78 -32.15
C LYS A 299 -14.71 2.75 -31.03
N ARG A 300 -15.56 2.88 -30.03
CA ARG A 300 -15.29 3.73 -28.87
C ARG A 300 -14.21 3.09 -27.99
N ARG A 301 -14.26 1.77 -27.81
CA ARG A 301 -13.22 1.00 -27.10
C ARG A 301 -11.86 1.12 -27.78
N GLN A 302 -11.81 1.03 -29.12
CA GLN A 302 -10.59 1.26 -29.90
C GLN A 302 -10.03 2.69 -29.71
N ALA A 303 -10.90 3.69 -29.70
CA ALA A 303 -10.49 5.08 -29.45
C ALA A 303 -9.95 5.27 -28.02
N ALA A 304 -10.62 4.69 -27.00
CA ALA A 304 -10.17 4.70 -25.64
C ALA A 304 -8.82 3.99 -25.46
N TRP A 305 -8.60 2.87 -26.17
CA TRP A 305 -7.34 2.14 -26.17
C TRP A 305 -6.19 2.96 -26.77
N LEU A 306 -6.41 3.64 -27.89
CA LEU A 306 -5.42 4.56 -28.47
C LEU A 306 -5.03 5.67 -27.49
N TYR A 307 -6.01 6.24 -26.78
CA TYR A 307 -5.74 7.28 -25.80
C TYR A 307 -4.98 6.74 -24.60
N ALA A 308 -5.35 5.57 -24.07
CA ALA A 308 -4.64 4.92 -22.96
C ALA A 308 -3.16 4.69 -23.33
N GLN A 309 -2.89 4.11 -24.50
CA GLN A 309 -1.52 3.89 -24.98
C GLN A 309 -0.73 5.19 -25.14
N PHE A 310 -1.38 6.26 -25.61
CA PHE A 310 -0.73 7.57 -25.71
C PHE A 310 -0.27 8.06 -24.33
N THR A 311 -1.13 8.00 -23.30
CA THR A 311 -0.81 8.51 -21.97
C THR A 311 0.32 7.76 -21.26
N VAL A 312 0.57 6.52 -21.66
CA VAL A 312 1.64 5.66 -21.09
C VAL A 312 2.78 5.39 -22.08
N SER A 313 2.79 6.09 -23.22
CA SER A 313 3.91 5.99 -24.18
C SER A 313 5.21 6.48 -23.52
N LYS A 314 6.38 5.94 -23.93
CA LYS A 314 7.68 6.27 -23.33
C LYS A 314 7.96 7.77 -23.19
N SER A 315 7.57 8.55 -24.20
CA SER A 315 7.76 10.01 -24.16
C SER A 315 6.84 10.73 -23.18
N VAL A 316 5.59 10.29 -23.06
CA VAL A 316 4.61 10.90 -22.14
C VAL A 316 4.86 10.43 -20.71
N SER A 317 5.15 9.16 -20.52
CA SER A 317 5.47 8.56 -19.22
C SER A 317 6.67 9.24 -18.57
N LEU A 318 7.77 9.43 -19.31
CA LEU A 318 8.94 10.17 -18.84
C LEU A 318 8.58 11.60 -18.39
N GLN A 319 7.78 12.34 -19.19
CA GLN A 319 7.37 13.70 -18.79
C GLN A 319 6.52 13.71 -17.53
N LYS A 320 5.64 12.73 -17.37
CA LYS A 320 4.84 12.56 -16.15
C LYS A 320 5.74 12.31 -14.93
N THR A 321 6.74 11.46 -15.06
CA THR A 321 7.70 11.15 -13.98
C THR A 321 8.56 12.37 -13.63
N LEU A 322 9.02 13.12 -14.64
CA LEU A 322 9.81 14.35 -14.42
C LEU A 322 9.04 15.45 -13.67
N VAL A 323 7.71 15.46 -13.69
CA VAL A 323 6.90 16.41 -12.91
C VAL A 323 6.43 15.85 -11.57
N GLY A 324 6.92 14.68 -11.14
CA GLY A 324 6.71 14.15 -9.79
C GLY A 324 5.70 13.02 -9.69
N LEU A 325 5.22 12.43 -10.81
CA LEU A 325 4.46 11.19 -10.76
C LEU A 325 5.40 9.99 -10.65
N THR A 326 4.87 8.86 -10.15
CA THR A 326 5.66 7.64 -10.05
C THR A 326 6.06 7.10 -11.41
N PRO A 327 7.29 6.59 -11.56
CA PRO A 327 7.71 5.95 -12.81
C PRO A 327 6.90 4.68 -13.04
N ILE A 328 6.51 4.48 -14.28
CA ILE A 328 5.78 3.28 -14.72
C ILE A 328 6.56 2.44 -15.70
N ARG A 329 7.78 2.88 -16.09
CA ARG A 329 8.66 2.21 -17.05
C ARG A 329 10.10 2.16 -16.55
N GLU A 330 10.78 1.05 -16.85
CA GLU A 330 12.23 0.92 -16.64
C GLU A 330 12.99 2.01 -17.39
N SER A 331 12.61 2.25 -18.65
CA SER A 331 13.23 3.27 -19.50
C SER A 331 13.07 4.70 -18.96
N ASP A 332 12.03 4.99 -18.16
CA ASP A 332 11.90 6.29 -17.48
C ASP A 332 12.99 6.46 -16.43
N LEU A 333 13.20 5.41 -15.62
CA LEU A 333 14.20 5.40 -14.54
C LEU A 333 15.63 5.48 -15.08
N ASP A 334 15.89 4.87 -16.24
CA ASP A 334 17.21 4.81 -16.87
C ASP A 334 17.50 6.03 -17.75
N SER A 335 16.52 6.94 -17.92
CA SER A 335 16.74 8.15 -18.71
C SER A 335 17.79 9.07 -18.09
N PRO A 336 18.64 9.73 -18.89
CA PRO A 336 19.59 10.73 -18.37
C PRO A 336 18.92 11.87 -17.61
N GLU A 337 17.73 12.27 -18.04
CA GLU A 337 16.93 13.33 -17.42
C GLU A 337 16.51 12.93 -15.99
N MET A 338 16.07 11.70 -15.81
CA MET A 338 15.65 11.20 -14.50
C MET A 338 16.84 11.00 -13.57
N GLN A 339 17.96 10.48 -14.10
CA GLN A 339 19.20 10.34 -13.35
C GLN A 339 19.74 11.69 -12.86
N ALA A 340 19.65 12.73 -13.68
CA ALA A 340 20.10 14.08 -13.31
C ALA A 340 19.28 14.67 -12.14
N ARG A 341 18.03 14.20 -11.97
CA ARG A 341 17.12 14.69 -10.92
C ARG A 341 17.02 13.77 -9.70
N SER A 342 17.76 12.67 -9.64
CA SER A 342 17.63 11.69 -8.55
C SER A 342 17.79 12.31 -7.16
N ALA A 343 18.73 13.24 -7.00
CA ALA A 343 18.95 13.95 -5.73
C ALA A 343 17.75 14.80 -5.27
N GLU A 344 16.93 15.29 -6.20
CA GLU A 344 15.73 16.08 -5.91
C GLU A 344 14.54 15.23 -5.48
N LEU A 345 14.62 13.88 -5.65
CA LEU A 345 13.52 12.95 -5.47
C LEU A 345 13.66 12.06 -4.23
N GLY A 346 14.63 12.38 -3.35
CA GLY A 346 14.72 11.80 -2.01
C GLY A 346 14.89 10.29 -1.93
N GLY A 347 15.48 9.63 -2.95
CA GLY A 347 15.72 8.19 -3.00
C GLY A 347 14.75 7.41 -3.89
N LEU A 348 13.83 8.09 -4.56
CA LEU A 348 12.84 7.44 -5.45
C LEU A 348 13.49 6.64 -6.56
N VAL A 349 14.43 7.26 -7.29
CA VAL A 349 15.08 6.65 -8.44
C VAL A 349 15.84 5.41 -8.01
N GLU A 350 16.57 5.50 -6.92
CA GLU A 350 17.34 4.41 -6.33
C GLU A 350 16.44 3.25 -5.91
N PHE A 351 15.31 3.56 -5.26
CA PHE A 351 14.33 2.56 -4.85
C PHE A 351 13.74 1.80 -6.03
N TYR A 352 13.17 2.52 -7.00
CA TYR A 352 12.50 1.87 -8.14
C TYR A 352 13.47 1.17 -9.09
N ARG A 353 14.76 1.53 -9.10
CA ARG A 353 15.81 0.82 -9.83
C ARG A 353 16.34 -0.42 -9.10
N SER A 354 16.01 -0.58 -7.83
CA SER A 354 16.48 -1.70 -7.01
C SER A 354 15.44 -2.82 -6.94
N PRO A 355 15.86 -4.06 -6.60
CA PRO A 355 14.92 -5.14 -6.32
C PRO A 355 14.06 -4.90 -5.06
N ALA A 356 14.32 -3.84 -4.27
CA ALA A 356 13.51 -3.52 -3.10
C ALA A 356 12.03 -3.28 -3.46
N ARG A 357 11.73 -2.78 -4.69
CA ARG A 357 10.36 -2.62 -5.17
C ARG A 357 9.57 -3.92 -5.25
N GLU A 358 10.23 -5.07 -5.41
CA GLU A 358 9.60 -6.39 -5.50
C GLU A 358 9.10 -6.91 -4.14
N ALA A 359 9.45 -6.21 -3.07
CA ALA A 359 8.95 -6.52 -1.72
C ALA A 359 7.49 -6.11 -1.50
N TRP A 360 6.84 -5.48 -2.48
CA TRP A 360 5.41 -5.18 -2.49
C TRP A 360 4.64 -6.18 -3.34
N THR A 361 3.36 -6.37 -3.02
CA THR A 361 2.45 -7.28 -3.73
C THR A 361 1.17 -6.55 -4.15
N PRO A 362 0.46 -7.02 -5.19
CA PRO A 362 -0.79 -6.41 -5.62
C PRO A 362 -1.84 -6.39 -4.53
N THR A 363 -2.56 -5.27 -4.40
CA THR A 363 -3.71 -5.14 -3.52
C THR A 363 -5.03 -5.47 -4.24
N GLY A 364 -6.02 -5.96 -3.51
CA GLY A 364 -7.40 -6.13 -3.97
C GLY A 364 -7.68 -7.27 -4.94
N VAL A 365 -6.68 -7.98 -5.44
CA VAL A 365 -6.84 -9.06 -6.43
C VAL A 365 -7.75 -10.18 -5.91
N ASN A 366 -7.67 -10.48 -4.62
CA ASN A 366 -8.44 -11.54 -3.97
C ASN A 366 -9.81 -11.07 -3.44
N ILE A 367 -10.11 -9.78 -3.49
CA ILE A 367 -11.35 -9.22 -2.97
C ILE A 367 -12.49 -9.42 -3.97
N ALA A 368 -13.57 -10.07 -3.50
CA ALA A 368 -14.69 -10.39 -4.36
C ALA A 368 -15.53 -9.18 -4.83
N ASP A 369 -15.60 -8.13 -4.03
CA ASP A 369 -16.31 -6.87 -4.33
C ASP A 369 -15.74 -5.76 -3.45
N TYR A 370 -14.69 -5.12 -3.92
CA TYR A 370 -14.02 -4.04 -3.20
C TYR A 370 -14.99 -2.93 -2.75
N PRO A 371 -15.86 -2.38 -3.62
CA PRO A 371 -16.78 -1.30 -3.22
C PRO A 371 -17.74 -1.66 -2.08
N LYS A 372 -18.06 -2.94 -1.91
CA LYS A 372 -18.91 -3.40 -0.80
C LYS A 372 -18.09 -3.67 0.46
N LEU A 373 -16.97 -4.37 0.32
CA LEU A 373 -16.15 -4.79 1.47
C LEU A 373 -15.41 -3.60 2.09
N ALA A 374 -14.90 -2.66 1.27
CA ALA A 374 -14.23 -1.46 1.75
C ALA A 374 -15.10 -0.60 2.69
N LYS A 375 -16.41 -0.58 2.47
CA LYS A 375 -17.36 0.12 3.34
C LYS A 375 -17.47 -0.47 4.75
N LEU A 376 -16.95 -1.66 4.97
CA LEU A 376 -16.94 -2.30 6.27
C LEU A 376 -15.70 -1.92 7.10
N TRP A 377 -14.59 -1.56 6.44
CA TRP A 377 -13.30 -1.30 7.07
C TRP A 377 -13.33 -0.06 7.95
N TRP A 378 -13.40 1.09 7.32
CA TRP A 378 -13.21 2.36 8.01
C TRP A 378 -14.17 2.61 9.19
N PRO A 379 -15.46 2.17 9.18
CA PRO A 379 -16.32 2.36 10.35
C PRO A 379 -15.89 1.54 11.55
N ASN A 380 -15.45 0.27 11.33
CA ASN A 380 -15.01 -0.59 12.41
C ASN A 380 -13.67 -0.12 13.00
N ILE A 381 -12.72 0.29 12.14
CA ILE A 381 -11.45 0.86 12.60
C ILE A 381 -11.69 2.16 13.37
N ALA A 382 -12.56 3.03 12.90
CA ALA A 382 -12.91 4.27 13.58
C ALA A 382 -13.56 4.03 14.96
N ASP A 383 -14.37 2.98 15.11
CA ASP A 383 -14.93 2.58 16.41
C ASP A 383 -13.81 2.17 17.40
N ALA A 384 -12.73 1.53 16.91
CA ALA A 384 -11.56 1.24 17.73
C ALA A 384 -10.77 2.52 18.06
N MET A 385 -10.53 3.39 17.07
CA MET A 385 -9.80 4.65 17.27
C MET A 385 -10.50 5.61 18.26
N SER A 386 -11.82 5.63 18.26
CA SER A 386 -12.63 6.42 19.21
C SER A 386 -12.76 5.80 20.60
N GLY A 387 -12.33 4.54 20.78
CA GLY A 387 -12.51 3.79 22.02
C GLY A 387 -13.93 3.26 22.24
N GLU A 388 -14.82 3.34 21.24
CA GLU A 388 -16.16 2.74 21.29
C GLU A 388 -16.08 1.21 21.38
N ARG A 389 -15.02 0.61 20.77
CA ARG A 389 -14.67 -0.81 20.85
C ARG A 389 -13.19 -0.99 21.12
N THR A 390 -12.81 -2.13 21.70
CA THR A 390 -11.42 -2.55 21.65
C THR A 390 -11.04 -2.92 20.20
N ALA A 391 -9.75 -2.91 19.86
CA ALA A 391 -9.28 -3.35 18.56
C ALA A 391 -9.76 -4.77 18.22
N GLN A 392 -9.69 -5.70 19.19
CA GLN A 392 -10.20 -7.07 19.02
C GLN A 392 -11.70 -7.08 18.66
N GLN A 393 -12.53 -6.36 19.41
CA GLN A 393 -13.99 -6.30 19.15
C GLN A 393 -14.31 -5.68 17.78
N ALA A 394 -13.56 -4.67 17.38
CA ALA A 394 -13.72 -4.03 16.08
C ALA A 394 -13.35 -5.00 14.93
N MET A 395 -12.24 -5.71 15.07
CA MET A 395 -11.76 -6.65 14.06
C MET A 395 -12.61 -7.92 14.00
N ASP A 396 -13.11 -8.44 15.12
CA ASP A 396 -14.09 -9.55 15.15
C ASP A 396 -15.35 -9.18 14.37
N LYS A 397 -15.91 -7.99 14.65
CA LYS A 397 -17.09 -7.52 13.94
C LYS A 397 -16.84 -7.29 12.46
N LEU A 398 -15.67 -6.76 12.09
CA LEU A 398 -15.27 -6.58 10.70
C LEU A 398 -15.20 -7.90 9.97
N ALA A 399 -14.48 -8.88 10.50
CA ALA A 399 -14.30 -10.20 9.92
C ALA A 399 -15.65 -10.92 9.70
N GLU A 400 -16.51 -10.93 10.70
CA GLU A 400 -17.87 -11.49 10.57
C GLU A 400 -18.72 -10.77 9.53
N SER A 401 -18.54 -9.44 9.39
CA SER A 401 -19.30 -8.65 8.41
C SER A 401 -18.83 -8.93 6.98
N GLN A 402 -17.53 -9.13 6.78
CA GLN A 402 -16.94 -9.54 5.51
C GLN A 402 -17.45 -10.93 5.12
N ASP A 403 -17.38 -11.91 6.02
CA ASP A 403 -17.87 -13.28 5.76
C ASP A 403 -19.36 -13.29 5.39
N ARG A 404 -20.19 -12.52 6.12
CA ARG A 404 -21.62 -12.38 5.78
C ARG A 404 -21.85 -11.76 4.40
N ALA A 405 -21.07 -10.74 4.04
CA ALA A 405 -21.17 -10.09 2.74
C ALA A 405 -20.80 -11.06 1.60
N MET A 406 -19.70 -11.80 1.76
CA MET A 406 -19.26 -12.81 0.78
C MET A 406 -20.24 -13.97 0.67
N ALA A 407 -20.81 -14.44 1.78
CA ALA A 407 -21.86 -15.48 1.76
C ALA A 407 -23.14 -15.02 1.03
N VAL A 408 -23.48 -13.73 1.08
CA VAL A 408 -24.60 -13.18 0.26
C VAL A 408 -24.25 -13.20 -1.22
N MET A 409 -22.99 -12.85 -1.59
CA MET A 409 -22.54 -12.90 -2.98
C MET A 409 -22.58 -14.31 -3.53
N GLU A 410 -22.15 -15.31 -2.77
CA GLU A 410 -22.19 -16.72 -3.12
C GLU A 410 -23.64 -17.18 -3.38
N ARG A 411 -24.56 -16.96 -2.44
CA ARG A 411 -25.96 -17.38 -2.55
C ARG A 411 -26.70 -16.75 -3.74
N ASN A 412 -26.35 -15.50 -4.06
CA ASN A 412 -27.01 -14.75 -5.13
C ASN A 412 -26.35 -14.95 -6.49
N TYR A 413 -25.27 -15.72 -6.58
CA TYR A 413 -24.50 -15.96 -7.81
C TYR A 413 -24.10 -14.65 -8.53
N THR A 414 -23.76 -13.61 -7.77
CA THR A 414 -23.47 -12.28 -8.31
C THR A 414 -22.09 -12.17 -8.93
N VAL A 415 -21.17 -13.05 -8.56
CA VAL A 415 -19.78 -13.08 -9.01
C VAL A 415 -19.61 -14.19 -10.04
N LYS A 416 -19.07 -13.87 -11.24
CA LYS A 416 -18.92 -14.83 -12.35
C LYS A 416 -17.63 -15.64 -12.25
N ASN A 417 -16.50 -14.95 -12.03
CA ASN A 417 -15.18 -15.57 -11.99
C ASN A 417 -14.77 -15.82 -10.55
N CYS A 418 -14.36 -17.05 -10.23
CA CYS A 418 -13.89 -17.45 -8.89
C CYS A 418 -14.77 -16.90 -7.74
N PRO A 419 -16.08 -17.24 -7.72
CA PRO A 419 -17.01 -16.72 -6.72
C PRO A 419 -16.61 -17.15 -5.30
N PRO A 420 -17.00 -16.38 -4.27
CA PRO A 420 -16.80 -16.78 -2.88
C PRO A 420 -17.39 -18.16 -2.56
N ARG A 421 -16.77 -18.88 -1.63
CA ARG A 421 -17.14 -20.20 -1.15
C ARG A 421 -17.20 -20.25 0.39
N ILE A 422 -17.90 -19.28 0.98
CA ILE A 422 -17.97 -19.10 2.44
C ILE A 422 -18.80 -20.19 3.12
N ALA A 423 -19.86 -20.66 2.46
CA ALA A 423 -20.80 -21.66 2.96
C ALA A 423 -20.52 -23.07 2.40
N SER A 424 -19.29 -23.33 1.95
CA SER A 424 -18.89 -24.63 1.40
C SER A 424 -18.53 -25.65 2.49
N ASP A 425 -18.17 -26.88 2.08
CA ASP A 425 -17.70 -27.96 2.96
C ASP A 425 -16.51 -27.55 3.86
N ASP A 426 -15.78 -26.49 3.50
CA ASP A 426 -14.68 -25.96 4.29
C ASP A 426 -15.14 -25.35 5.61
N ASP A 427 -16.36 -24.84 5.71
CA ASP A 427 -16.98 -24.40 6.96
C ASP A 427 -17.09 -25.51 7.99
N ALA A 428 -17.26 -26.74 7.55
CA ALA A 428 -17.38 -27.91 8.41
C ALA A 428 -16.06 -28.31 9.08
N LYS A 429 -14.92 -27.79 8.61
CA LYS A 429 -13.59 -28.15 9.12
C LYS A 429 -13.29 -27.51 10.48
N GLY A 430 -13.83 -26.33 10.76
CA GLY A 430 -13.69 -25.63 12.03
C GLY A 430 -12.33 -24.97 12.24
N ARG A 431 -12.26 -24.13 13.29
CA ARG A 431 -11.11 -23.30 13.63
C ARG A 431 -9.78 -24.07 13.73
N ASP A 432 -9.77 -25.18 14.44
CA ASP A 432 -8.52 -25.92 14.71
C ASP A 432 -7.91 -26.50 13.43
N TRP A 433 -8.74 -26.92 12.50
CA TRP A 433 -8.26 -27.37 11.22
C TRP A 433 -7.61 -26.22 10.41
N TRP A 434 -8.27 -25.05 10.37
CA TRP A 434 -7.74 -23.88 9.68
C TRP A 434 -6.44 -23.37 10.29
N LEU A 435 -6.33 -23.37 11.61
CA LEU A 435 -5.10 -22.98 12.31
C LEU A 435 -3.92 -23.93 12.07
N ALA A 436 -4.19 -25.13 11.60
CA ALA A 436 -3.16 -26.11 11.22
C ALA A 436 -2.70 -25.98 9.75
N GLN A 437 -3.36 -25.13 8.93
CA GLN A 437 -3.00 -24.97 7.53
C GLN A 437 -1.77 -24.05 7.35
N PRO A 438 -1.01 -24.22 6.25
CA PRO A 438 0.03 -23.24 5.87
C PRO A 438 -0.58 -21.83 5.76
N GLY A 439 0.16 -20.80 6.20
CA GLY A 439 -0.29 -19.42 6.22
C GLY A 439 -1.36 -19.09 7.27
N ALA A 440 -1.62 -19.99 8.21
CA ALA A 440 -2.52 -19.71 9.31
C ALA A 440 -2.03 -18.53 10.18
N PRO A 441 -2.95 -17.71 10.75
CA PRO A 441 -2.58 -16.65 11.66
C PRO A 441 -1.78 -17.18 12.85
N LYS A 442 -0.66 -16.51 13.15
CA LYS A 442 0.18 -16.88 14.28
C LYS A 442 -0.46 -16.52 15.62
N PRO A 443 -0.19 -17.29 16.69
CA PRO A 443 -0.60 -16.93 18.04
C PRO A 443 0.09 -15.62 18.45
N LYS A 444 -0.48 -14.95 19.46
CA LYS A 444 0.10 -13.75 20.04
C LYS A 444 1.52 -14.03 20.56
N LEU A 445 2.48 -13.17 20.22
CA LEU A 445 3.86 -13.27 20.65
C LEU A 445 3.97 -12.96 22.15
N LYS A 446 4.93 -13.58 22.84
CA LYS A 446 5.23 -13.27 24.24
C LYS A 446 5.75 -11.84 24.42
N ASN A 447 6.57 -11.39 23.46
CA ASN A 447 7.09 -10.04 23.38
C ASN A 447 6.69 -9.47 22.00
N GLU A 448 5.70 -8.61 22.00
CA GLU A 448 5.15 -7.96 20.81
C GLU A 448 6.01 -6.76 20.34
N LYS A 449 6.90 -6.27 21.21
CA LYS A 449 7.90 -5.26 20.87
C LYS A 449 9.31 -5.87 20.92
N PRO A 450 9.78 -6.52 19.85
CA PRO A 450 11.16 -6.97 19.78
C PRO A 450 12.12 -5.78 19.79
N PRO A 451 13.43 -5.98 20.05
CA PRO A 451 14.43 -4.92 19.98
C PRO A 451 14.37 -4.16 18.66
N GLY A 452 14.49 -2.85 18.72
CA GLY A 452 14.55 -2.00 17.54
C GLY A 452 15.76 -2.33 16.67
N LYS A 453 15.57 -2.26 15.35
CA LYS A 453 16.61 -2.44 14.33
C LYS A 453 16.55 -1.33 13.32
N THR A 454 17.69 -0.75 13.04
CA THR A 454 17.86 0.29 12.02
C THR A 454 18.96 -0.09 11.04
N ILE A 455 18.98 0.62 9.92
CA ILE A 455 20.08 0.60 8.94
C ILE A 455 20.41 2.05 8.60
N ARG A 456 21.68 2.36 8.41
CA ARG A 456 22.06 3.68 7.90
C ARG A 456 21.53 3.85 6.47
N TYR A 457 21.10 5.05 6.15
CA TYR A 457 20.53 5.30 4.81
C TYR A 457 21.54 5.06 3.67
N GLU A 458 22.80 5.45 3.89
CA GLU A 458 23.88 5.23 2.94
C GLU A 458 24.16 3.73 2.70
N ASP A 459 24.07 2.91 3.76
CA ASP A 459 24.24 1.46 3.66
C ASP A 459 23.05 0.82 2.93
N LEU A 460 21.85 1.39 3.09
CA LEU A 460 20.66 0.97 2.35
C LEU A 460 20.81 1.25 0.85
N LEU A 461 21.24 2.46 0.49
CA LEU A 461 21.49 2.83 -0.91
C LEU A 461 22.59 1.96 -1.54
N ALA A 462 23.69 1.69 -0.81
CA ALA A 462 24.76 0.82 -1.29
C ALA A 462 24.25 -0.60 -1.57
N ARG A 463 23.42 -1.16 -0.68
CA ARG A 463 22.79 -2.48 -0.92
C ARG A 463 21.87 -2.49 -2.16
N TRP A 464 21.16 -1.40 -2.39
CA TRP A 464 20.31 -1.29 -3.57
C TRP A 464 21.11 -1.23 -4.86
N GLU A 465 22.27 -0.57 -4.83
CA GLU A 465 23.16 -0.52 -5.99
C GLU A 465 23.87 -1.84 -6.25
N GLU A 466 24.31 -2.55 -5.19
CA GLU A 466 24.94 -3.86 -5.31
C GLU A 466 23.98 -4.94 -5.82
N ALA A 467 22.68 -4.79 -5.58
CA ALA A 467 21.65 -5.76 -5.94
C ALA A 467 21.12 -5.59 -7.39
N ARG A 468 21.57 -4.55 -8.11
CA ARG A 468 21.23 -4.28 -9.52
C ARG A 468 22.05 -5.16 -10.45
#